data_60dfec24b1549b8abca72b62682b44b9
#
_entry.id   60dfec24b1549b8abca72b62682b44b9
#
_cell.length_a   1.000
_cell.length_b   1.000
_cell.length_c   1.000
_cell.angle_alpha   90.00
_cell.angle_beta   90.00
_cell.angle_gamma   90.00
#
_symmetry.space_group_name_H-M   'P 1'
#
loop_
_entity.id
_entity.type
_entity.pdbx_description
1 polymer ?
#
loop_
_entity_poly.entity_id
_entity_poly.type
_entity_poly.pdbx_seq_one_letter_code
_entity_poly.pdbx_strand_id
1 'polypeptide(L)'
;MTFGTLAARGVIRDVGRVMDLPYAFVDSIAKMIPQELNITIDKALQMNPELRKTYENDPQVKLLIDMCKRLEGLPRHSSMHAAGVVIGQREIDDFVPLSRASDGSITTQFTMTTLEELGLLKMDFLGLRTLTVIQNAVQLAKSKNPELDMDQIDYNDKQVLSYIGTGKTDGIFQLESGGMKGFMKELKPNSLEDIIAGISLYRPGPMDFIPQYIRGKNDAGSITYDCPQLEPILALLTDVLSIRSRLCRSCVTLPDTHWTKRSSSPCHVQEKGRCDAERAPDLCLWR
;
A
#
# COMPACT_ATOMS: atom_id res chain seq x y z
N MET A 1 6.49 -1.89 -19.62
CA MET A 1 5.40 -0.89 -19.80
C MET A 1 4.32 -1.13 -18.76
N THR A 2 3.67 -0.08 -18.27
CA THR A 2 2.49 -0.18 -17.39
C THR A 2 1.28 0.39 -18.12
N PHE A 3 0.13 -0.27 -17.95
CA PHE A 3 -1.12 0.18 -18.55
C PHE A 3 -2.04 0.73 -17.47
N GLY A 4 -2.42 2.00 -17.62
CA GLY A 4 -3.46 2.60 -16.82
C GLY A 4 -4.82 2.25 -17.39
N THR A 5 -5.76 1.85 -16.54
CA THR A 5 -7.13 1.52 -16.92
C THR A 5 -8.10 2.66 -16.55
N LEU A 6 -9.25 2.66 -17.19
CA LEU A 6 -10.37 3.55 -16.85
C LEU A 6 -11.00 3.09 -15.53
N ALA A 7 -10.56 3.68 -14.42
CA ALA A 7 -11.17 3.44 -13.10
C ALA A 7 -12.47 4.24 -12.94
N ALA A 8 -13.37 3.79 -12.05
CA ALA A 8 -14.73 4.31 -11.87
C ALA A 8 -14.87 5.84 -11.88
N ARG A 9 -14.06 6.57 -11.08
CA ARG A 9 -14.09 8.05 -11.07
C ARG A 9 -13.53 8.67 -12.34
N GLY A 10 -12.49 8.03 -12.91
CA GLY A 10 -11.83 8.51 -14.12
C GLY A 10 -12.72 8.37 -15.34
N VAL A 11 -13.35 7.21 -15.51
CA VAL A 11 -14.22 6.95 -16.66
C VAL A 11 -15.43 7.87 -16.67
N ILE A 12 -16.02 8.21 -15.51
CA ILE A 12 -17.15 9.16 -15.45
C ILE A 12 -16.73 10.53 -15.99
N ARG A 13 -15.55 11.05 -15.61
CA ARG A 13 -15.05 12.32 -16.11
C ARG A 13 -14.69 12.29 -17.58
N ASP A 14 -14.09 11.21 -18.04
CA ASP A 14 -13.71 11.06 -19.45
C ASP A 14 -14.93 10.91 -20.36
N VAL A 15 -15.90 10.07 -19.99
CA VAL A 15 -17.14 9.89 -20.76
C VAL A 15 -18.00 11.17 -20.73
N GLY A 16 -18.12 11.80 -19.54
CA GLY A 16 -18.85 13.06 -19.40
C GLY A 16 -18.29 14.17 -20.30
N ARG A 17 -16.97 14.26 -20.42
CA ARG A 17 -16.31 15.19 -21.35
C ARG A 17 -16.62 14.87 -22.81
N VAL A 18 -16.62 13.58 -23.18
CA VAL A 18 -16.94 13.16 -24.55
C VAL A 18 -18.42 13.39 -24.91
N MET A 19 -19.31 13.29 -23.92
CA MET A 19 -20.71 13.59 -24.02
C MET A 19 -21.03 15.11 -23.98
N ASP A 20 -19.99 15.93 -23.89
CA ASP A 20 -20.10 17.42 -23.80
C ASP A 20 -20.91 17.91 -22.59
N LEU A 21 -20.85 17.16 -21.48
CA LEU A 21 -21.53 17.51 -20.25
C LEU A 21 -20.72 18.52 -19.44
N PRO A 22 -21.37 19.46 -18.70
CA PRO A 22 -20.68 20.42 -17.85
C PRO A 22 -19.77 19.73 -16.82
N TYR A 23 -18.51 20.17 -16.73
CA TYR A 23 -17.52 19.55 -15.83
C TYR A 23 -18.00 19.50 -14.37
N ALA A 24 -18.61 20.57 -13.85
CA ALA A 24 -19.10 20.62 -12.47
C ALA A 24 -20.18 19.55 -12.21
N PHE A 25 -21.07 19.31 -13.17
CA PHE A 25 -22.08 18.26 -13.09
C PHE A 25 -21.45 16.87 -13.06
N VAL A 26 -20.56 16.58 -13.99
CA VAL A 26 -19.86 15.29 -14.08
C VAL A 26 -19.00 15.04 -12.84
N ASP A 27 -18.30 16.06 -12.35
CA ASP A 27 -17.44 15.95 -11.17
C ASP A 27 -18.25 15.70 -9.88
N SER A 28 -19.46 16.26 -9.77
CA SER A 28 -20.36 15.97 -8.67
C SER A 28 -20.74 14.48 -8.62
N ILE A 29 -21.04 13.88 -9.75
CA ILE A 29 -21.34 12.45 -9.87
C ILE A 29 -20.09 11.60 -9.55
N ALA A 30 -18.93 11.97 -10.09
CA ALA A 30 -17.69 11.26 -9.83
C ALA A 30 -17.30 11.30 -8.35
N LYS A 31 -17.62 12.37 -7.62
CA LYS A 31 -17.39 12.49 -6.15
C LYS A 31 -18.30 11.61 -5.31
N MET A 32 -19.46 11.20 -5.82
CA MET A 32 -20.35 10.26 -5.16
C MET A 32 -19.79 8.83 -5.13
N ILE A 33 -18.77 8.50 -5.96
CA ILE A 33 -18.09 7.22 -5.90
C ILE A 33 -17.23 7.15 -4.63
N PRO A 34 -17.42 6.16 -3.75
CA PRO A 34 -16.63 6.01 -2.53
C PRO A 34 -15.13 5.89 -2.78
N GLN A 35 -14.31 6.27 -1.78
CA GLN A 35 -12.83 6.18 -1.88
C GLN A 35 -12.34 4.82 -1.41
N GLU A 36 -12.71 3.77 -2.14
CA GLU A 36 -12.20 2.42 -1.91
C GLU A 36 -11.26 1.99 -3.03
N LEU A 37 -10.29 1.15 -2.66
CA LEU A 37 -9.38 0.55 -3.63
C LEU A 37 -10.15 -0.40 -4.57
N ASN A 38 -9.91 -0.26 -5.89
CA ASN A 38 -10.53 -1.10 -6.91
C ASN A 38 -12.08 -1.10 -6.89
N ILE A 39 -12.67 0.03 -6.47
CA ILE A 39 -14.12 0.18 -6.52
C ILE A 39 -14.59 0.20 -7.97
N THR A 40 -15.65 -0.55 -8.26
CA THR A 40 -16.34 -0.51 -9.55
C THR A 40 -17.58 0.35 -9.46
N ILE A 41 -18.09 0.81 -10.62
CA ILE A 41 -19.32 1.59 -10.68
C ILE A 41 -20.51 0.80 -10.11
N ASP A 42 -20.60 -0.49 -10.41
CA ASP A 42 -21.67 -1.33 -9.87
C ASP A 42 -21.61 -1.45 -8.35
N LYS A 43 -20.43 -1.63 -7.80
CA LYS A 43 -20.24 -1.66 -6.34
C LYS A 43 -20.57 -0.30 -5.72
N ALA A 44 -20.16 0.79 -6.35
CA ALA A 44 -20.48 2.13 -5.89
C ALA A 44 -21.98 2.43 -5.86
N LEU A 45 -22.74 1.96 -6.87
CA LEU A 45 -24.20 2.06 -6.89
C LEU A 45 -24.88 1.27 -5.77
N GLN A 46 -24.28 0.15 -5.32
CA GLN A 46 -24.78 -0.61 -4.18
C GLN A 46 -24.49 0.07 -2.85
N MET A 47 -23.30 0.70 -2.73
CA MET A 47 -22.83 1.29 -1.48
C MET A 47 -23.35 2.69 -1.21
N ASN A 48 -23.57 3.49 -2.26
CA ASN A 48 -24.03 4.87 -2.13
C ASN A 48 -25.49 5.03 -2.58
N PRO A 49 -26.44 5.16 -1.64
CA PRO A 49 -27.86 5.33 -1.96
C PRO A 49 -28.17 6.62 -2.75
N GLU A 50 -27.39 7.69 -2.55
CA GLU A 50 -27.57 8.96 -3.25
C GLU A 50 -27.20 8.80 -4.73
N LEU A 51 -26.04 8.17 -5.02
CA LEU A 51 -25.63 7.86 -6.39
C LEU A 51 -26.68 6.99 -7.10
N ARG A 52 -27.18 5.96 -6.39
CA ARG A 52 -28.21 5.08 -6.93
C ARG A 52 -29.50 5.84 -7.25
N LYS A 53 -29.97 6.67 -6.32
CA LYS A 53 -31.17 7.50 -6.51
C LYS A 53 -31.02 8.45 -7.70
N THR A 54 -29.85 9.07 -7.84
CA THR A 54 -29.55 9.98 -8.97
C THR A 54 -29.53 9.21 -10.30
N TYR A 55 -28.94 8.00 -10.30
CA TYR A 55 -28.94 7.10 -11.47
C TYR A 55 -30.32 6.65 -11.90
N GLU A 56 -31.22 6.39 -10.95
CA GLU A 56 -32.60 5.94 -11.22
C GLU A 56 -33.52 7.08 -11.69
N ASN A 57 -33.33 8.30 -11.20
CA ASN A 57 -34.24 9.43 -11.43
C ASN A 57 -33.81 10.39 -12.54
N ASP A 58 -32.54 10.44 -12.90
CA ASP A 58 -32.02 11.34 -13.93
C ASP A 58 -31.61 10.55 -15.19
N PRO A 59 -32.35 10.68 -16.30
CA PRO A 59 -32.04 10.00 -17.56
C PRO A 59 -30.66 10.32 -18.11
N GLN A 60 -30.13 11.53 -17.87
CA GLN A 60 -28.83 11.95 -18.35
C GLN A 60 -27.71 11.27 -17.53
N VAL A 61 -27.88 11.17 -16.20
CA VAL A 61 -26.96 10.43 -15.32
C VAL A 61 -27.00 8.95 -15.64
N LYS A 62 -28.19 8.41 -15.90
CA LYS A 62 -28.35 7.00 -16.28
C LYS A 62 -27.57 6.69 -17.55
N LEU A 63 -27.72 7.49 -18.59
CA LEU A 63 -27.00 7.31 -19.85
C LEU A 63 -25.49 7.40 -19.64
N LEU A 64 -25.02 8.41 -18.88
CA LEU A 64 -23.61 8.57 -18.53
C LEU A 64 -23.05 7.34 -17.84
N ILE A 65 -23.71 6.88 -16.78
CA ILE A 65 -23.26 5.73 -15.98
C ILE A 65 -23.29 4.43 -16.79
N ASP A 66 -24.32 4.19 -17.60
CA ASP A 66 -24.42 3.00 -18.45
C ASP A 66 -23.30 2.95 -19.49
N MET A 67 -22.92 4.09 -20.08
CA MET A 67 -21.74 4.18 -20.95
C MET A 67 -20.44 3.94 -20.18
N CYS A 68 -20.33 4.49 -18.97
CA CYS A 68 -19.16 4.29 -18.12
C CYS A 68 -18.95 2.82 -17.74
N LYS A 69 -20.01 2.07 -17.40
CA LYS A 69 -19.94 0.63 -17.10
C LYS A 69 -19.38 -0.20 -18.25
N ARG A 70 -19.64 0.21 -19.49
CA ARG A 70 -19.12 -0.49 -20.68
C ARG A 70 -17.64 -0.23 -20.93
N LEU A 71 -17.11 0.89 -20.44
CA LEU A 71 -15.74 1.33 -20.66
C LEU A 71 -14.85 1.13 -19.43
N GLU A 72 -15.44 0.91 -18.26
CA GLU A 72 -14.69 0.68 -17.02
C GLU A 72 -13.75 -0.51 -17.17
N GLY A 73 -12.51 -0.33 -16.71
CA GLY A 73 -11.47 -1.37 -16.76
C GLY A 73 -10.72 -1.46 -18.09
N LEU A 74 -11.18 -0.82 -19.17
CA LEU A 74 -10.46 -0.81 -20.43
C LEU A 74 -9.15 -0.03 -20.31
N PRO A 75 -8.10 -0.40 -21.05
CA PRO A 75 -6.85 0.36 -21.12
C PRO A 75 -7.10 1.79 -21.58
N ARG A 76 -6.52 2.76 -20.88
CA ARG A 76 -6.63 4.19 -21.20
C ARG A 76 -5.33 4.76 -21.75
N HIS A 77 -4.24 4.45 -21.10
CA HIS A 77 -2.91 4.93 -21.50
C HIS A 77 -1.84 3.92 -21.07
N SER A 78 -0.73 3.97 -21.76
CA SER A 78 0.50 3.27 -21.39
C SER A 78 1.50 4.25 -20.81
N SER A 79 2.28 3.79 -19.85
CA SER A 79 3.36 4.56 -19.23
C SER A 79 4.58 3.69 -18.96
N MET A 80 5.73 4.33 -18.82
CA MET A 80 6.94 3.69 -18.38
C MET A 80 6.92 3.50 -16.85
N HIS A 81 7.43 2.39 -16.36
CA HIS A 81 7.62 2.19 -14.93
C HIS A 81 8.72 3.10 -14.41
N ALA A 82 8.51 3.72 -13.25
CA ALA A 82 9.40 4.75 -12.72
C ALA A 82 10.81 4.22 -12.37
N ALA A 83 10.96 2.95 -12.00
CA ALA A 83 12.19 2.39 -11.46
C ALA A 83 12.47 0.94 -11.88
N GLY A 84 11.54 0.29 -12.58
CA GLY A 84 11.66 -1.11 -12.99
C GLY A 84 12.54 -1.26 -14.21
N VAL A 85 13.58 -2.10 -14.10
CA VAL A 85 14.45 -2.50 -15.18
C VAL A 85 14.26 -3.98 -15.45
N VAL A 86 14.04 -4.34 -16.71
CA VAL A 86 13.92 -5.73 -17.13
C VAL A 86 15.30 -6.26 -17.50
N ILE A 87 15.64 -7.42 -16.98
CA ILE A 87 16.92 -8.08 -17.19
C ILE A 87 16.65 -9.42 -17.88
N GLY A 88 17.33 -9.63 -19.01
CA GLY A 88 17.30 -10.89 -19.76
C GLY A 88 18.68 -11.53 -19.83
N GLN A 89 18.72 -12.83 -20.16
CA GLN A 89 19.99 -13.55 -20.43
C GLN A 89 20.56 -13.24 -21.81
N ARG A 90 19.72 -12.73 -22.70
CA ARG A 90 20.05 -12.29 -24.06
C ARG A 90 19.41 -10.93 -24.31
N GLU A 91 19.52 -10.39 -25.50
CA GLU A 91 18.87 -9.14 -25.88
C GLU A 91 17.35 -9.22 -25.67
N ILE A 92 16.76 -8.15 -25.15
CA ILE A 92 15.35 -8.17 -24.70
C ILE A 92 14.38 -8.32 -25.87
N ASP A 93 14.77 -7.84 -27.05
CA ASP A 93 13.97 -7.97 -28.29
C ASP A 93 13.90 -9.41 -28.83
N ASP A 94 14.80 -10.29 -28.41
CA ASP A 94 14.67 -11.73 -28.64
C ASP A 94 13.45 -12.34 -27.92
N PHE A 95 12.99 -11.71 -26.83
CA PHE A 95 11.91 -12.23 -26.00
C PHE A 95 10.61 -11.49 -26.20
N VAL A 96 10.67 -10.15 -26.36
CA VAL A 96 9.48 -9.30 -26.37
C VAL A 96 9.67 -8.09 -27.29
N PRO A 97 8.62 -7.64 -27.96
CA PRO A 97 8.68 -6.44 -28.76
C PRO A 97 8.93 -5.22 -27.88
N LEU A 98 9.71 -4.31 -28.40
CA LEU A 98 10.09 -3.06 -27.74
C LEU A 98 9.28 -1.87 -28.31
N SER A 99 9.12 -0.85 -27.48
CA SER A 99 8.49 0.42 -27.83
C SER A 99 9.38 1.58 -27.41
N ARG A 100 9.41 2.64 -28.20
CA ARG A 100 10.08 3.87 -27.86
C ARG A 100 9.06 4.87 -27.27
N ALA A 101 9.33 5.36 -26.09
CA ALA A 101 8.56 6.42 -25.44
C ALA A 101 8.88 7.80 -26.08
N SER A 102 8.08 8.81 -25.77
CA SER A 102 8.26 10.17 -26.31
C SER A 102 9.56 10.85 -25.91
N ASP A 103 10.14 10.46 -24.78
CA ASP A 103 11.46 10.92 -24.30
C ASP A 103 12.64 10.17 -24.92
N GLY A 104 12.39 9.22 -25.82
CA GLY A 104 13.40 8.39 -26.48
C GLY A 104 13.77 7.13 -25.73
N SER A 105 13.30 6.91 -24.51
CA SER A 105 13.55 5.70 -23.72
C SER A 105 12.88 4.48 -24.35
N ILE A 106 13.51 3.31 -24.17
CA ILE A 106 13.03 2.04 -24.70
C ILE A 106 12.34 1.26 -23.56
N THR A 107 11.14 0.75 -23.86
CA THR A 107 10.35 -0.04 -22.92
C THR A 107 9.86 -1.33 -23.59
N THR A 108 9.67 -2.38 -22.80
CA THR A 108 8.96 -3.58 -23.25
C THR A 108 7.48 -3.29 -23.46
N GLN A 109 6.84 -3.89 -24.47
CA GLN A 109 5.41 -3.68 -24.74
C GLN A 109 4.49 -4.49 -23.82
N PHE A 110 4.99 -5.52 -23.15
CA PHE A 110 4.20 -6.41 -22.31
C PHE A 110 4.16 -5.94 -20.84
N THR A 111 3.13 -6.42 -20.13
CA THR A 111 2.95 -6.19 -18.69
C THR A 111 3.97 -6.99 -17.86
N MET A 112 4.16 -6.60 -16.61
CA MET A 112 5.08 -7.28 -15.69
C MET A 112 4.79 -8.79 -15.57
N THR A 113 3.52 -9.16 -15.42
CA THR A 113 3.10 -10.56 -15.29
C THR A 113 3.49 -11.39 -16.51
N THR A 114 3.26 -10.86 -17.71
CA THR A 114 3.64 -11.53 -18.98
C THR A 114 5.16 -11.65 -19.11
N LEU A 115 5.93 -10.62 -18.66
CA LEU A 115 7.39 -10.68 -18.67
C LEU A 115 7.93 -11.77 -17.73
N GLU A 116 7.33 -11.94 -16.55
CA GLU A 116 7.67 -12.98 -15.59
C GLU A 116 7.36 -14.39 -16.14
N GLU A 117 6.20 -14.55 -16.82
CA GLU A 117 5.84 -15.80 -17.50
C GLU A 117 6.82 -16.17 -18.61
N LEU A 118 7.42 -15.18 -19.27
CA LEU A 118 8.46 -15.38 -20.28
C LEU A 118 9.86 -15.61 -19.68
N GLY A 119 9.97 -15.67 -18.35
CA GLY A 119 11.22 -15.90 -17.65
C GLY A 119 12.15 -14.70 -17.55
N LEU A 120 11.66 -13.49 -17.82
CA LEU A 120 12.42 -12.26 -17.65
C LEU A 120 12.32 -11.76 -16.19
N LEU A 121 13.44 -11.26 -15.67
CA LEU A 121 13.50 -10.68 -14.33
C LEU A 121 13.28 -9.18 -14.38
N LYS A 122 12.32 -8.69 -13.57
CA LYS A 122 12.16 -7.25 -13.32
C LYS A 122 12.79 -6.90 -11.97
N MET A 123 13.73 -5.98 -11.97
CA MET A 123 14.29 -5.39 -10.75
C MET A 123 13.88 -3.93 -10.63
N ASP A 124 13.46 -3.53 -9.43
CA ASP A 124 13.06 -2.16 -9.13
C ASP A 124 14.19 -1.45 -8.39
N PHE A 125 14.75 -0.41 -9.04
CA PHE A 125 15.81 0.44 -8.48
C PHE A 125 15.19 1.73 -7.93
N LEU A 126 14.60 1.62 -6.75
CA LEU A 126 13.98 2.75 -6.06
C LEU A 126 14.99 3.41 -5.11
N GLY A 127 15.41 4.61 -5.43
CA GLY A 127 16.21 5.45 -4.54
C GLY A 127 15.35 6.42 -3.73
N LEU A 128 15.88 6.84 -2.58
CA LEU A 128 15.26 7.85 -1.73
C LEU A 128 16.10 9.13 -1.74
N ARG A 129 15.56 10.23 -2.25
CA ARG A 129 16.22 11.55 -2.22
C ARG A 129 16.54 12.00 -0.80
N THR A 130 15.71 11.63 0.17
CA THR A 130 15.93 11.94 1.59
C THR A 130 17.25 11.34 2.10
N LEU A 131 17.64 10.15 1.68
CA LEU A 131 18.92 9.56 2.05
C LEU A 131 20.09 10.37 1.52
N THR A 132 20.00 10.91 0.31
CA THR A 132 21.02 11.81 -0.24
C THR A 132 21.13 13.11 0.56
N VAL A 133 19.99 13.66 0.99
CA VAL A 133 19.98 14.86 1.87
C VAL A 133 20.67 14.55 3.20
N ILE A 134 20.35 13.40 3.82
CA ILE A 134 20.99 12.96 5.06
C ILE A 134 22.49 12.77 4.84
N GLN A 135 22.92 12.09 3.78
CA GLN A 135 24.31 11.89 3.46
C GLN A 135 25.09 13.22 3.34
N ASN A 136 24.53 14.18 2.59
CA ASN A 136 25.13 15.50 2.44
C ASN A 136 25.19 16.26 3.77
N ALA A 137 24.13 16.19 4.58
CA ALA A 137 24.11 16.81 5.90
C ALA A 137 25.15 16.21 6.84
N VAL A 138 25.32 14.90 6.81
CA VAL A 138 26.36 14.19 7.58
C VAL A 138 27.77 14.62 7.14
N GLN A 139 28.02 14.72 5.85
CA GLN A 139 29.31 15.21 5.34
C GLN A 139 29.63 16.63 5.82
N LEU A 140 28.63 17.53 5.77
CA LEU A 140 28.78 18.88 6.29
C LEU A 140 28.99 18.92 7.81
N ALA A 141 28.30 18.07 8.56
CA ALA A 141 28.44 18.00 10.00
C ALA A 141 29.79 17.41 10.44
N LYS A 142 30.31 16.43 9.71
CA LYS A 142 31.65 15.83 9.95
C LYS A 142 32.80 16.82 9.83
N SER A 143 32.62 17.92 9.10
CA SER A 143 33.63 18.98 9.06
C SER A 143 33.86 19.65 10.43
N LYS A 144 32.81 19.65 11.30
CA LYS A 144 32.85 20.21 12.66
C LYS A 144 32.93 19.12 13.74
N ASN A 145 32.41 17.96 13.47
CA ASN A 145 32.40 16.79 14.37
C ASN A 145 32.83 15.53 13.61
N PRO A 146 34.14 15.27 13.46
CA PRO A 146 34.63 14.10 12.72
C PRO A 146 34.18 12.75 13.26
N GLU A 147 33.88 12.68 14.56
CA GLU A 147 33.42 11.47 15.27
C GLU A 147 31.95 11.13 15.01
N LEU A 148 31.24 11.97 14.25
CA LEU A 148 29.81 11.72 13.96
C LEU A 148 29.65 10.43 13.16
N ASP A 149 29.01 9.45 13.79
CA ASP A 149 28.63 8.18 13.18
C ASP A 149 27.14 7.96 13.27
N MET A 150 26.47 7.86 12.12
CA MET A 150 25.01 7.67 12.03
C MET A 150 24.59 6.28 12.49
N ASP A 151 25.49 5.29 12.46
CA ASP A 151 25.19 3.93 12.89
C ASP A 151 25.21 3.80 14.45
N GLN A 152 25.72 4.82 15.14
CA GLN A 152 25.81 4.90 16.61
C GLN A 152 24.69 5.72 17.25
N ILE A 153 23.72 6.20 16.46
CA ILE A 153 22.59 6.99 16.97
C ILE A 153 21.67 6.11 17.82
N ASP A 154 21.30 6.60 19.00
CA ASP A 154 20.25 5.99 19.81
C ASP A 154 18.87 6.27 19.21
N TYR A 155 18.28 5.27 18.56
CA TYR A 155 16.93 5.35 17.99
C TYR A 155 15.81 5.33 19.04
N ASN A 156 16.12 5.09 20.31
CA ASN A 156 15.17 5.10 21.42
C ASN A 156 15.27 6.36 22.29
N ASP A 157 15.82 7.46 21.76
CA ASP A 157 15.83 8.74 22.43
C ASP A 157 14.39 9.19 22.77
N LYS A 158 14.09 9.21 24.07
CA LYS A 158 12.75 9.51 24.59
C LYS A 158 12.30 10.95 24.30
N GLN A 159 13.23 11.89 24.17
CA GLN A 159 12.88 13.27 23.84
C GLN A 159 12.40 13.37 22.40
N VAL A 160 13.11 12.72 21.46
CA VAL A 160 12.73 12.67 20.05
C VAL A 160 11.40 11.94 19.88
N LEU A 161 11.22 10.78 20.51
CA LEU A 161 9.99 10.00 20.43
C LEU A 161 8.79 10.77 21.00
N SER A 162 8.97 11.44 22.14
CA SER A 162 7.94 12.32 22.73
C SER A 162 7.60 13.48 21.82
N TYR A 163 8.59 14.10 21.16
CA TYR A 163 8.37 15.17 20.20
C TYR A 163 7.54 14.69 18.99
N ILE A 164 7.86 13.52 18.44
CA ILE A 164 7.06 12.91 17.37
C ILE A 164 5.61 12.69 17.82
N GLY A 165 5.41 12.26 19.08
CA GLY A 165 4.10 12.11 19.71
C GLY A 165 3.29 13.41 19.85
N THR A 166 3.91 14.59 19.71
CA THR A 166 3.17 15.85 19.65
C THR A 166 2.50 16.09 18.29
N GLY A 167 2.87 15.32 17.26
CA GLY A 167 2.44 15.51 15.88
C GLY A 167 3.00 16.75 15.18
N LYS A 168 4.00 17.42 15.75
CA LYS A 168 4.73 18.51 15.12
C LYS A 168 5.86 17.95 14.24
N THR A 169 5.48 17.19 13.22
CA THR A 169 6.38 16.41 12.38
C THR A 169 6.51 16.98 10.97
N ASP A 170 6.44 18.31 10.83
CA ASP A 170 6.67 19.00 9.57
C ASP A 170 8.11 18.76 9.10
N GLY A 171 8.27 18.34 7.83
CA GLY A 171 9.58 18.04 7.26
C GLY A 171 10.20 16.71 7.71
N ILE A 172 9.51 15.93 8.54
CA ILE A 172 9.96 14.57 8.87
C ILE A 172 9.35 13.59 7.85
N PHE A 173 10.21 12.97 7.06
CA PHE A 173 9.80 12.04 6.00
C PHE A 173 8.80 10.99 6.51
N GLN A 174 7.74 10.77 5.74
CA GLN A 174 6.61 9.88 6.02
C GLN A 174 5.70 10.30 7.20
N LEU A 175 6.11 11.21 8.08
CA LEU A 175 5.33 11.62 9.25
C LEU A 175 4.65 12.99 9.09
N GLU A 176 4.81 13.66 7.95
CA GLU A 176 4.38 15.05 7.71
C GLU A 176 2.93 15.21 7.20
N SER A 177 2.27 14.15 6.76
CA SER A 177 0.88 14.25 6.31
C SER A 177 -0.08 14.53 7.48
N GLY A 178 -1.15 15.29 7.24
CA GLY A 178 -2.13 15.65 8.28
C GLY A 178 -2.70 14.45 9.03
N GLY A 179 -3.03 13.38 8.30
CA GLY A 179 -3.52 12.15 8.90
C GLY A 179 -2.47 11.43 9.75
N MET A 180 -1.23 11.35 9.26
CA MET A 180 -0.13 10.74 10.02
C MET A 180 0.21 11.54 11.28
N LYS A 181 0.16 12.88 11.22
CA LYS A 181 0.32 13.75 12.41
C LYS A 181 -0.75 13.47 13.47
N GLY A 182 -2.01 13.33 13.03
CA GLY A 182 -3.13 12.93 13.90
C GLY A 182 -2.87 11.57 14.55
N PHE A 183 -2.49 10.61 13.75
CA PHE A 183 -2.19 9.26 14.23
C PHE A 183 -1.01 9.22 15.22
N MET A 184 0.09 9.95 14.96
CA MET A 184 1.22 10.02 15.90
C MET A 184 0.84 10.62 17.25
N LYS A 185 -0.10 11.57 17.28
CA LYS A 185 -0.64 12.13 18.55
C LYS A 185 -1.41 11.10 19.37
N GLU A 186 -2.14 10.21 18.72
CA GLU A 186 -2.89 9.13 19.37
C GLU A 186 -1.95 7.99 19.80
N LEU A 187 -1.03 7.63 18.93
CA LEU A 187 -0.08 6.54 19.14
C LEU A 187 0.89 6.83 20.29
N LYS A 188 1.36 8.09 20.42
CA LYS A 188 2.37 8.51 21.42
C LYS A 188 3.56 7.54 21.44
N PRO A 189 4.35 7.48 20.38
CA PRO A 189 5.43 6.51 20.26
C PRO A 189 6.42 6.65 21.42
N ASN A 190 6.86 5.53 21.98
CA ASN A 190 7.86 5.46 23.06
C ASN A 190 9.05 4.55 22.72
N SER A 191 9.04 3.96 21.54
CA SER A 191 10.11 3.16 20.94
C SER A 191 10.17 3.32 19.43
N LEU A 192 11.27 2.88 18.83
CA LEU A 192 11.38 2.82 17.37
C LEU A 192 10.36 1.86 16.76
N GLU A 193 10.07 0.76 17.44
CA GLU A 193 9.08 -0.23 17.01
C GLU A 193 7.70 0.37 16.85
N ASP A 194 7.31 1.29 17.73
CA ASP A 194 6.03 2.02 17.58
C ASP A 194 5.96 2.84 16.29
N ILE A 195 7.07 3.47 15.92
CA ILE A 195 7.14 4.25 14.68
C ILE A 195 7.07 3.32 13.46
N ILE A 196 7.80 2.19 13.50
CA ILE A 196 7.76 1.17 12.45
C ILE A 196 6.34 0.61 12.29
N ALA A 197 5.70 0.27 13.39
CA ALA A 197 4.31 -0.18 13.39
C ALA A 197 3.37 0.90 12.85
N GLY A 198 3.54 2.14 13.29
CA GLY A 198 2.73 3.27 12.85
C GLY A 198 2.80 3.49 11.34
N ILE A 199 3.99 3.52 10.76
CA ILE A 199 4.19 3.65 9.30
C ILE A 199 3.59 2.45 8.55
N SER A 200 3.65 1.26 9.14
CA SER A 200 3.13 0.04 8.53
C SER A 200 1.61 -0.04 8.58
N LEU A 201 1.00 0.43 9.67
CA LEU A 201 -0.45 0.45 9.87
C LEU A 201 -1.14 1.56 9.08
N TYR A 202 -0.48 2.71 8.89
CA TYR A 202 -1.06 3.84 8.17
C TYR A 202 -1.02 3.64 6.66
N ARG A 203 -1.71 2.59 6.19
CA ARG A 203 -1.88 2.23 4.77
C ARG A 203 -3.31 1.75 4.53
N PRO A 204 -3.86 1.91 3.32
CA PRO A 204 -5.15 1.32 2.97
C PRO A 204 -5.17 -0.20 3.26
N GLY A 205 -6.16 -0.65 4.00
CA GLY A 205 -6.29 -2.02 4.52
C GLY A 205 -5.87 -2.14 5.98
N PRO A 206 -4.58 -2.08 6.35
CA PRO A 206 -4.15 -2.19 7.75
C PRO A 206 -4.64 -1.07 8.66
N MET A 207 -5.10 0.06 8.11
CA MET A 207 -5.54 1.23 8.87
C MET A 207 -6.69 0.93 9.83
N ASP A 208 -7.54 -0.04 9.51
CA ASP A 208 -8.66 -0.46 10.36
C ASP A 208 -8.20 -1.11 11.68
N PHE A 209 -6.95 -1.59 11.74
CA PHE A 209 -6.36 -2.19 12.95
C PHE A 209 -5.68 -1.17 13.88
N ILE A 210 -5.59 0.10 13.50
CA ILE A 210 -4.98 1.16 14.34
C ILE A 210 -5.62 1.23 15.73
N PRO A 211 -6.95 1.21 15.91
CA PRO A 211 -7.56 1.25 17.23
C PRO A 211 -7.21 0.04 18.10
N GLN A 212 -7.07 -1.14 17.49
CA GLN A 212 -6.66 -2.36 18.18
C GLN A 212 -5.21 -2.25 18.64
N TYR A 213 -4.31 -1.79 17.77
CA TYR A 213 -2.90 -1.56 18.11
C TYR A 213 -2.74 -0.59 19.28
N ILE A 214 -3.42 0.56 19.26
CA ILE A 214 -3.36 1.57 20.33
C ILE A 214 -3.88 1.00 21.65
N ARG A 215 -4.98 0.22 21.62
CA ARG A 215 -5.51 -0.45 22.83
C ARG A 215 -4.50 -1.41 23.42
N GLY A 216 -3.99 -2.34 22.60
CA GLY A 216 -3.02 -3.34 23.04
C GLY A 216 -1.71 -2.72 23.56
N LYS A 217 -1.26 -1.60 22.96
CA LYS A 217 -0.11 -0.85 23.46
C LYS A 217 -0.35 -0.26 24.86
N ASN A 218 -1.54 0.27 25.12
CA ASN A 218 -1.87 0.91 26.40
C ASN A 218 -2.28 -0.09 27.48
N ASP A 219 -2.80 -1.25 27.09
CA ASP A 219 -3.26 -2.31 27.99
C ASP A 219 -2.84 -3.68 27.43
N ALA A 220 -1.69 -4.15 27.90
CA ALA A 220 -1.15 -5.45 27.51
C ALA A 220 -2.08 -6.63 27.89
N GLY A 221 -2.96 -6.46 28.88
CA GLY A 221 -3.95 -7.48 29.26
C GLY A 221 -5.10 -7.63 28.27
N SER A 222 -5.29 -6.67 27.36
CA SER A 222 -6.34 -6.73 26.33
C SER A 222 -5.88 -7.51 25.08
N ILE A 223 -4.64 -7.97 25.03
CA ILE A 223 -4.09 -8.67 23.87
C ILE A 223 -4.51 -10.15 23.96
N THR A 224 -5.14 -10.64 22.91
CA THR A 224 -5.47 -12.05 22.73
C THR A 224 -4.82 -12.58 21.47
N TYR A 225 -4.06 -13.65 21.60
CA TYR A 225 -3.41 -14.29 20.45
C TYR A 225 -4.26 -15.45 19.95
N ASP A 226 -4.40 -15.57 18.63
CA ASP A 226 -5.16 -16.68 18.02
C ASP A 226 -4.54 -18.04 18.34
N CYS A 227 -3.23 -18.11 18.56
CA CYS A 227 -2.55 -19.29 19.09
C CYS A 227 -1.30 -18.92 19.92
N PRO A 228 -0.90 -19.74 20.90
CA PRO A 228 0.23 -19.45 21.77
C PRO A 228 1.57 -19.28 21.05
N GLN A 229 1.74 -19.93 19.89
CA GLN A 229 2.95 -19.85 19.09
C GLN A 229 3.16 -18.47 18.45
N LEU A 230 2.09 -17.67 18.33
CA LEU A 230 2.16 -16.31 17.79
C LEU A 230 2.64 -15.29 18.83
N GLU A 231 2.45 -15.54 20.11
CA GLU A 231 2.84 -14.62 21.17
C GLU A 231 4.29 -14.13 21.07
N PRO A 232 5.32 -15.00 20.98
CA PRO A 232 6.71 -14.55 20.90
C PRO A 232 7.05 -13.78 19.63
N ILE A 233 6.20 -13.89 18.60
CA ILE A 233 6.38 -13.24 17.30
C ILE A 233 5.69 -11.88 17.28
N LEU A 234 4.49 -11.80 17.87
CA LEU A 234 3.59 -10.65 17.78
C LEU A 234 3.58 -9.77 19.03
N ALA A 235 4.19 -10.20 20.13
CA ALA A 235 4.19 -9.45 21.39
C ALA A 235 4.60 -7.97 21.24
N LEU A 236 5.56 -7.69 20.36
CA LEU A 236 5.99 -6.32 20.05
C LEU A 236 5.00 -5.52 19.19
N LEU A 237 3.99 -6.16 18.61
CA LEU A 237 3.02 -5.57 17.68
C LEU A 237 1.59 -5.66 18.18
N THR A 238 1.42 -6.01 19.47
CA THR A 238 0.10 -6.12 20.09
C THR A 238 -0.92 -6.90 19.24
N ASP A 239 -0.47 -8.07 18.75
CA ASP A 239 -1.26 -9.01 17.90
C ASP A 239 -1.67 -8.49 16.52
N VAL A 240 -1.00 -7.49 15.98
CA VAL A 240 -1.29 -7.00 14.63
C VAL A 240 -0.25 -7.51 13.62
N LEU A 241 -0.65 -8.41 12.74
CA LEU A 241 0.18 -8.99 11.65
C LEU A 241 0.38 -8.02 10.47
N SER A 242 0.69 -6.76 10.74
CA SER A 242 0.81 -5.74 9.69
C SER A 242 2.20 -5.63 9.08
N ILE A 243 3.22 -6.16 9.73
CA ILE A 243 4.62 -6.04 9.29
C ILE A 243 5.07 -7.32 8.59
N ARG A 244 5.48 -7.20 7.33
CA ARG A 244 5.91 -8.34 6.48
C ARG A 244 6.92 -9.26 7.15
N SER A 245 7.92 -8.72 7.85
CA SER A 245 8.94 -9.53 8.52
C SER A 245 8.35 -10.42 9.62
N ARG A 246 7.33 -9.95 10.33
CA ARG A 246 6.64 -10.74 11.37
C ARG A 246 5.73 -11.78 10.74
N LEU A 247 5.03 -11.42 9.65
CA LEU A 247 4.25 -12.37 8.89
C LEU A 247 5.13 -13.51 8.35
N CYS A 248 6.28 -13.20 7.74
CA CYS A 248 7.23 -14.22 7.28
C CYS A 248 7.73 -15.09 8.44
N ARG A 249 8.03 -14.51 9.60
CA ARG A 249 8.45 -15.26 10.79
C ARG A 249 7.35 -16.17 11.31
N SER A 250 6.09 -15.71 11.33
CA SER A 250 4.93 -16.54 11.69
C SER A 250 4.80 -17.74 10.75
N CYS A 251 4.97 -17.55 9.44
CA CYS A 251 4.92 -18.61 8.45
C CYS A 251 6.05 -19.65 8.62
N VAL A 252 7.24 -19.25 9.09
CA VAL A 252 8.36 -20.16 9.34
C VAL A 252 8.19 -20.94 10.65
N THR A 253 7.58 -20.31 11.65
CA THR A 253 7.44 -20.90 13.01
C THR A 253 6.26 -21.87 13.11
N LEU A 254 5.24 -21.72 12.26
CA LEU A 254 4.09 -22.61 12.21
C LEU A 254 4.36 -23.75 11.21
N PRO A 255 4.54 -25.01 11.67
CA PRO A 255 5.20 -26.07 10.89
C PRO A 255 4.44 -26.60 9.67
N ASP A 256 3.16 -26.31 9.50
CA ASP A 256 2.34 -26.92 8.43
C ASP A 256 1.73 -25.92 7.43
N THR A 257 2.30 -24.72 7.33
CA THR A 257 1.84 -23.80 6.31
C THR A 257 2.42 -24.18 4.94
N HIS A 258 1.57 -24.63 4.01
CA HIS A 258 1.89 -24.87 2.58
C HIS A 258 2.45 -23.62 1.83
N TRP A 259 2.98 -22.66 2.57
CA TRP A 259 3.50 -21.39 2.07
C TRP A 259 4.83 -21.51 1.32
N THR A 260 5.61 -22.52 1.60
CA THR A 260 6.90 -22.75 0.94
C THR A 260 6.79 -23.18 -0.53
N LYS A 261 5.58 -23.50 -1.01
CA LYS A 261 5.37 -23.96 -2.40
C LYS A 261 4.66 -22.97 -3.33
N ARG A 262 4.23 -21.80 -2.85
CA ARG A 262 3.53 -20.77 -3.64
C ARG A 262 4.05 -19.36 -3.44
N SER A 263 5.29 -19.14 -3.09
CA SER A 263 5.84 -17.83 -2.81
C SER A 263 6.41 -17.11 -4.03
N SER A 264 5.62 -16.94 -5.08
CA SER A 264 5.88 -15.85 -6.02
C SER A 264 5.07 -14.60 -5.73
N SER A 265 4.19 -14.59 -4.72
CA SER A 265 3.45 -13.40 -4.30
C SER A 265 3.33 -13.35 -2.79
N PRO A 266 4.23 -12.61 -2.08
CA PRO A 266 4.08 -12.42 -0.66
C PRO A 266 2.89 -11.50 -0.39
N CYS A 267 1.99 -11.93 0.48
CA CYS A 267 0.96 -11.11 1.11
C CYS A 267 -0.36 -10.89 0.36
N HIS A 268 -1.01 -11.95 -0.06
CA HIS A 268 -2.47 -12.00 -0.01
C HIS A 268 -2.91 -12.79 1.22
N VAL A 269 -2.46 -12.37 2.41
CA VAL A 269 -3.12 -12.71 3.65
C VAL A 269 -4.07 -11.55 3.93
N GLN A 270 -5.11 -11.49 3.13
CA GLN A 270 -6.32 -10.75 3.44
C GLN A 270 -7.43 -11.77 3.68
N GLU A 271 -7.98 -11.68 4.88
CA GLU A 271 -9.32 -12.16 5.19
C GLU A 271 -9.55 -13.66 5.07
N LYS A 272 -9.29 -14.38 6.09
CA LYS A 272 -10.06 -15.54 6.61
C LYS A 272 -9.11 -16.48 7.34
N GLY A 273 -9.09 -16.39 8.61
CA GLY A 273 -8.41 -17.41 9.39
C GLY A 273 -8.24 -17.01 10.85
N ARG A 274 -9.31 -17.06 11.61
CA ARG A 274 -9.14 -17.38 13.02
C ARG A 274 -8.53 -18.76 13.09
N CYS A 275 -7.40 -18.88 13.80
CA CYS A 275 -6.93 -20.19 14.23
C CYS A 275 -8.00 -20.80 15.09
N ASP A 276 -8.64 -21.88 14.65
CA ASP A 276 -9.51 -22.67 15.48
C ASP A 276 -8.65 -23.36 16.56
N ALA A 277 -8.59 -22.75 17.72
CA ALA A 277 -7.81 -23.24 18.87
C ALA A 277 -8.23 -24.64 19.35
N GLU A 278 -9.37 -25.13 18.92
CA GLU A 278 -9.89 -26.48 19.25
C GLU A 278 -9.44 -27.58 18.30
N ARG A 279 -8.87 -27.23 17.16
CA ARG A 279 -8.27 -28.19 16.23
C ARG A 279 -6.75 -28.09 16.30
N ALA A 280 -6.23 -28.73 17.35
CA ALA A 280 -4.81 -28.91 17.63
C ALA A 280 -3.93 -29.08 16.40
N PRO A 281 -2.63 -29.04 16.53
CA PRO A 281 -1.60 -28.37 15.77
C PRO A 281 -1.65 -28.47 14.26
N ASP A 282 -2.64 -29.12 13.70
CA ASP A 282 -2.76 -29.39 12.26
C ASP A 282 -3.49 -28.31 11.48
N LEU A 283 -4.02 -27.24 12.12
CA LEU A 283 -4.93 -26.34 11.45
C LEU A 283 -4.74 -24.86 11.82
N CYS A 284 -3.53 -24.36 11.92
CA CYS A 284 -3.28 -23.01 11.43
C CYS A 284 -3.26 -23.06 9.88
N LEU A 285 -4.31 -23.63 9.33
CA LEU A 285 -4.55 -23.70 7.91
C LEU A 285 -5.10 -22.37 7.45
N TRP A 286 -4.22 -21.56 6.96
CA TRP A 286 -4.54 -20.52 6.01
C TRP A 286 -4.99 -21.20 4.71
N ARG A 287 -6.25 -21.47 4.58
CA ARG A 287 -6.89 -21.79 3.30
C ARG A 287 -7.41 -20.52 2.65
#